data_a40a6e606764f92e196e54e8d0409168
#
_entry.id   a40a6e606764f92e196e54e8d0409168
#
_cell.length_a   1.000
_cell.length_b   1.000
_cell.length_c   1.000
_cell.angle_alpha   90.00
_cell.angle_beta   90.00
_cell.angle_gamma   90.00
#
_symmetry.space_group_name_H-M   'P 1'
#
loop_
_entity.id
_entity.type
_entity.pdbx_description
1 polymer ?
#
loop_
_entity_poly.entity_id
_entity_poly.type
_entity_poly.pdbx_seq_one_letter_code
_entity_poly.pdbx_strand_id
1 'polypeptide(L)'
;LFYLCHELRHAQQYLHPQQFEQAVVESLPYVILYNGTCFKLCGKEWKGCVLPGSEEYFSDVYLSLPYELDANAYAYRTVKFLLGESEALDKLYSMWLPKKRISAEEYRKLFEQVDVATEG
;
A
#
# COMPACT_ATOMS: atom_id res chain seq x y z
N LEU A 1 13.94 3.82 -12.47
CA LEU A 1 12.78 4.62 -12.92
C LEU A 1 11.45 4.14 -12.32
N PHE A 2 11.25 2.81 -12.22
CA PHE A 2 10.04 2.27 -11.59
C PHE A 2 9.87 2.78 -10.15
N TYR A 3 10.90 2.67 -9.32
CA TYR A 3 10.86 3.13 -7.93
C TYR A 3 10.62 4.64 -7.83
N LEU A 4 11.21 5.42 -8.72
CA LEU A 4 11.00 6.86 -8.74
C LEU A 4 9.52 7.18 -9.03
N CYS A 5 8.93 6.53 -10.02
CA CYS A 5 7.52 6.71 -10.36
C CYS A 5 6.61 6.28 -9.20
N HIS A 6 6.95 5.17 -8.54
CA HIS A 6 6.23 4.68 -7.36
C HIS A 6 6.23 5.74 -6.24
N GLU A 7 7.39 6.29 -5.91
CA GLU A 7 7.52 7.30 -4.86
C GLU A 7 6.83 8.63 -5.23
N LEU A 8 6.93 9.04 -6.49
CA LEU A 8 6.23 10.23 -6.97
C LEU A 8 4.71 10.07 -6.87
N ARG A 9 4.20 8.86 -7.12
CA ARG A 9 2.77 8.59 -6.98
C ARG A 9 2.32 8.72 -5.52
N HIS A 10 3.13 8.22 -4.58
CA HIS A 10 2.83 8.42 -3.15
C HIS A 10 2.78 9.90 -2.78
N ALA A 11 3.70 10.71 -3.30
CA ALA A 11 3.65 12.15 -3.08
C ALA A 11 2.35 12.76 -3.59
N GLN A 12 1.87 12.35 -4.76
CA GLN A 12 0.60 12.82 -5.30
C GLN A 12 -0.59 12.41 -4.42
N GLN A 13 -0.55 11.18 -3.88
CA GLN A 13 -1.61 10.68 -2.99
C GLN A 13 -1.76 11.56 -1.74
N TYR A 14 -0.65 11.97 -1.14
CA TYR A 14 -0.66 12.84 0.04
C TYR A 14 -0.97 14.29 -0.27
N LEU A 15 -0.49 14.81 -1.39
CA LEU A 15 -0.67 16.22 -1.76
C LEU A 15 -2.04 16.49 -2.40
N HIS A 16 -2.59 15.52 -3.11
CA HIS A 16 -3.82 15.68 -3.87
C HIS A 16 -4.79 14.51 -3.65
N PRO A 17 -5.17 14.21 -2.37
CA PRO A 17 -6.00 13.03 -2.08
C PRO A 17 -7.35 13.04 -2.79
N GLN A 18 -7.89 14.23 -3.11
CA GLN A 18 -9.17 14.37 -3.80
C GLN A 18 -9.15 13.80 -5.23
N GLN A 19 -7.98 13.54 -5.80
CA GLN A 19 -7.84 12.98 -7.14
C GLN A 19 -7.84 11.45 -7.16
N PHE A 20 -7.94 10.82 -5.99
CA PHE A 20 -7.83 9.37 -5.85
C PHE A 20 -9.13 8.76 -5.37
N GLU A 21 -9.30 7.45 -5.64
CA GLU A 21 -10.45 6.70 -5.14
C GLU A 21 -10.49 6.70 -3.62
N GLN A 22 -11.70 6.61 -3.07
CA GLN A 22 -11.90 6.64 -1.63
C GLN A 22 -11.11 5.55 -0.91
N ALA A 23 -11.03 4.35 -1.49
CA ALA A 23 -10.27 3.24 -0.88
C ALA A 23 -8.78 3.61 -0.70
N VAL A 24 -8.19 4.31 -1.67
CA VAL A 24 -6.80 4.80 -1.55
C VAL A 24 -6.69 5.79 -0.40
N VAL A 25 -7.55 6.80 -0.38
CA VAL A 25 -7.51 7.86 0.63
C VAL A 25 -7.70 7.28 2.04
N GLU A 26 -8.65 6.37 2.22
CA GLU A 26 -8.91 5.75 3.52
C GLU A 26 -7.73 4.91 4.03
N SER A 27 -6.91 4.38 3.13
CA SER A 27 -5.75 3.56 3.51
C SER A 27 -4.51 4.38 3.85
N LEU A 28 -4.44 5.65 3.43
CA LEU A 28 -3.24 6.47 3.61
C LEU A 28 -2.77 6.63 5.06
N PRO A 29 -3.65 6.72 6.09
CA PRO A 29 -3.20 6.82 7.48
C PRO A 29 -2.59 5.55 8.06
N TYR A 30 -2.61 4.45 7.34
CA TYR A 30 -2.18 3.15 7.85
C TYR A 30 -0.96 2.63 7.11
N VAL A 31 -0.01 2.10 7.87
CA VAL A 31 1.13 1.34 7.34
C VAL A 31 1.08 -0.05 7.97
N ILE A 32 1.02 -1.08 7.16
CA ILE A 32 1.03 -2.47 7.63
C ILE A 32 2.17 -3.18 6.93
N LEU A 33 3.19 -3.55 7.70
CA LEU A 33 4.39 -4.19 7.17
C LEU A 33 4.24 -5.71 7.14
N TYR A 34 5.07 -6.35 6.33
CA TYR A 34 5.01 -7.79 6.09
C TYR A 34 5.22 -8.66 7.34
N ASN A 35 5.76 -8.09 8.41
CA ASN A 35 5.96 -8.80 9.69
C ASN A 35 4.85 -8.53 10.72
N GLY A 36 3.76 -7.86 10.31
CA GLY A 36 2.65 -7.53 11.21
C GLY A 36 2.83 -6.25 12.01
N THR A 37 3.97 -5.59 11.88
CA THR A 37 4.18 -4.27 12.49
C THR A 37 3.32 -3.25 11.76
N CYS A 38 2.51 -2.50 12.51
CA CYS A 38 1.57 -1.54 11.95
C CYS A 38 1.79 -0.17 12.58
N PHE A 39 1.51 0.87 11.78
CA PHE A 39 1.54 2.25 12.26
C PHE A 39 0.29 2.97 11.78
N LYS A 40 -0.23 3.85 12.63
CA LYS A 40 -1.33 4.71 12.26
C LYS A 40 -0.95 6.16 12.52
N LEU A 41 -1.27 7.02 11.56
CA LEU A 41 -1.09 8.45 11.71
C LEU A 41 -2.24 9.02 12.56
N CYS A 42 -1.90 9.46 13.78
CA CYS A 42 -2.84 10.06 14.72
C CYS A 42 -2.50 11.53 14.87
N GLY A 43 -3.19 12.39 14.11
CA GLY A 43 -2.82 13.79 14.02
C GLY A 43 -1.48 13.94 13.29
N LYS A 44 -0.43 14.36 14.01
CA LYS A 44 0.91 14.51 13.47
C LYS A 44 1.88 13.42 13.92
N GLU A 45 1.39 12.45 14.70
CA GLU A 45 2.23 11.39 15.26
C GLU A 45 1.85 10.03 14.68
N TRP A 46 2.87 9.20 14.43
CA TRP A 46 2.67 7.80 14.06
C TRP A 46 2.69 6.95 15.32
N LYS A 47 1.62 6.20 15.54
CA LYS A 47 1.52 5.25 16.64
C LYS A 47 1.65 3.83 16.10
N GLY A 48 2.44 3.02 16.79
CA GLY A 48 2.75 1.65 16.35
C GLY A 48 2.03 0.58 17.15
N CYS A 49 1.80 -0.56 16.50
CA CYS A 49 1.33 -1.78 17.14
C CYS A 49 1.80 -2.98 16.34
N VAL A 50 1.60 -4.18 16.88
CA VAL A 50 1.92 -5.44 16.18
C VAL A 50 0.67 -6.30 16.18
N LEU A 51 0.26 -6.74 15.00
CA LEU A 51 -0.86 -7.66 14.83
C LEU A 51 -0.34 -9.08 14.65
N PRO A 52 -1.05 -10.09 15.19
CA PRO A 52 -0.66 -11.48 15.01
C PRO A 52 -1.02 -12.00 13.62
N GLY A 53 -0.16 -12.83 13.05
CA GLY A 53 -0.38 -13.45 11.75
C GLY A 53 0.91 -13.89 11.10
N SER A 54 0.80 -14.65 10.02
CA SER A 54 1.96 -15.16 9.29
C SER A 54 2.59 -14.09 8.41
N GLU A 55 3.89 -14.25 8.10
CA GLU A 55 4.57 -13.36 7.14
C GLU A 55 3.93 -13.45 5.76
N GLU A 56 3.50 -14.63 5.35
CA GLU A 56 2.82 -14.82 4.07
C GLU A 56 1.54 -13.98 3.99
N TYR A 57 0.73 -14.01 5.03
CA TYR A 57 -0.49 -13.21 5.10
C TYR A 57 -0.17 -11.71 5.06
N PHE A 58 0.76 -11.25 5.89
CA PHE A 58 1.09 -9.83 5.95
C PHE A 58 1.84 -9.34 4.72
N SER A 59 2.56 -10.20 4.01
CA SER A 59 3.11 -9.85 2.70
C SER A 59 1.99 -9.52 1.71
N ASP A 60 0.93 -10.33 1.68
CA ASP A 60 -0.24 -10.05 0.83
C ASP A 60 -0.97 -8.79 1.29
N VAL A 61 -1.10 -8.57 2.59
CA VAL A 61 -1.69 -7.35 3.15
C VAL A 61 -0.90 -6.12 2.70
N TYR A 62 0.42 -6.14 2.86
CA TYR A 62 1.30 -5.03 2.47
C TYR A 62 1.17 -4.72 0.99
N LEU A 63 1.27 -5.74 0.13
CA LEU A 63 1.24 -5.57 -1.32
C LEU A 63 -0.15 -5.22 -1.85
N SER A 64 -1.21 -5.54 -1.10
CA SER A 64 -2.60 -5.24 -1.50
C SER A 64 -3.12 -3.92 -0.94
N LEU A 65 -2.35 -3.20 -0.10
CA LEU A 65 -2.81 -1.90 0.40
C LEU A 65 -3.21 -1.01 -0.77
N PRO A 66 -4.39 -0.38 -0.74
CA PRO A 66 -4.88 0.38 -1.88
C PRO A 66 -3.90 1.42 -2.41
N TYR A 67 -3.20 2.14 -1.52
CA TYR A 67 -2.20 3.13 -1.96
C TYR A 67 -0.96 2.47 -2.58
N GLU A 68 -0.62 1.24 -2.16
CA GLU A 68 0.50 0.50 -2.75
C GLU A 68 0.12 -0.07 -4.13
N LEU A 69 -1.07 -0.65 -4.26
CA LEU A 69 -1.55 -1.14 -5.56
C LEU A 69 -1.63 0.00 -6.57
N ASP A 70 -2.14 1.15 -6.17
CA ASP A 70 -2.21 2.32 -7.04
C ASP A 70 -0.82 2.79 -7.47
N ALA A 71 0.12 2.90 -6.54
CA ALA A 71 1.47 3.38 -6.84
C ALA A 71 2.23 2.42 -7.75
N ASN A 72 2.12 1.11 -7.51
CA ASN A 72 2.77 0.10 -8.35
C ASN A 72 2.18 0.06 -9.76
N ALA A 73 0.86 0.13 -9.89
CA ALA A 73 0.19 0.17 -11.19
C ALA A 73 0.56 1.43 -11.98
N TYR A 74 0.61 2.57 -11.31
CA TYR A 74 1.03 3.82 -11.93
C TYR A 74 2.48 3.75 -12.43
N ALA A 75 3.38 3.23 -11.59
CA ALA A 75 4.78 3.08 -11.95
C ALA A 75 4.95 2.16 -13.19
N TYR A 76 4.24 1.03 -13.20
CA TYR A 76 4.27 0.11 -14.33
C TYR A 76 3.79 0.78 -15.62
N ARG A 77 2.62 1.43 -15.59
CA ARG A 77 2.05 2.11 -16.77
C ARG A 77 2.96 3.22 -17.27
N THR A 78 3.55 4.00 -16.36
CA THR A 78 4.41 5.12 -16.72
C THR A 78 5.70 4.66 -17.36
N VAL A 79 6.37 3.66 -16.79
CA VAL A 79 7.61 3.13 -17.35
C VAL A 79 7.34 2.46 -18.70
N LYS A 80 6.24 1.72 -18.83
CA LYS A 80 5.82 1.09 -20.07
C LYS A 80 5.58 2.13 -21.16
N PHE A 81 4.93 3.23 -20.82
CA PHE A 81 4.69 4.34 -21.75
C PHE A 81 5.99 4.99 -22.21
N LEU A 82 6.94 5.22 -21.30
CA LEU A 82 8.17 5.93 -21.59
C LEU A 82 9.22 5.06 -22.31
N LEU A 83 9.33 3.79 -21.92
CA LEU A 83 10.41 2.91 -22.38
C LEU A 83 9.93 1.73 -23.25
N GLY A 84 8.62 1.54 -23.36
CA GLY A 84 8.03 0.42 -24.11
C GLY A 84 7.90 -0.84 -23.27
N GLU A 85 7.30 -1.87 -23.86
CA GLU A 85 7.11 -3.16 -23.22
C GLU A 85 8.44 -3.90 -23.07
N SER A 86 8.61 -4.60 -21.93
CA SER A 86 9.76 -5.47 -21.73
C SER A 86 9.43 -6.58 -20.74
N GLU A 87 10.05 -7.74 -20.91
CA GLU A 87 9.90 -8.86 -19.98
C GLU A 87 10.46 -8.51 -18.60
N ALA A 88 11.53 -7.71 -18.56
CA ALA A 88 12.14 -7.28 -17.29
C ALA A 88 11.18 -6.40 -16.50
N LEU A 89 10.46 -5.50 -17.16
CA LEU A 89 9.45 -4.66 -16.49
C LEU A 89 8.28 -5.49 -16.00
N ASP A 90 7.80 -6.43 -16.80
CA ASP A 90 6.70 -7.32 -16.40
C ASP A 90 7.08 -8.18 -15.21
N LYS A 91 8.30 -8.71 -15.17
CA LYS A 91 8.80 -9.47 -14.01
C LYS A 91 8.92 -8.60 -12.79
N LEU A 92 9.44 -7.38 -12.93
CA LEU A 92 9.57 -6.45 -11.82
C LEU A 92 8.20 -6.13 -11.23
N TYR A 93 7.22 -5.81 -12.07
CA TYR A 93 5.88 -5.51 -11.61
C TYR A 93 5.24 -6.71 -10.90
N SER A 94 5.41 -7.93 -11.44
CA SER A 94 4.83 -9.13 -10.84
C SER A 94 5.33 -9.38 -9.41
N MET A 95 6.55 -8.96 -9.11
CA MET A 95 7.13 -9.08 -7.76
C MET A 95 6.45 -8.16 -6.74
N TRP A 96 5.80 -7.10 -7.20
CA TRP A 96 5.09 -6.13 -6.35
C TRP A 96 3.59 -6.39 -6.29
N LEU A 97 3.11 -7.48 -6.89
CA LEU A 97 1.71 -7.89 -6.80
C LEU A 97 1.54 -8.93 -5.69
N PRO A 98 0.44 -8.86 -4.93
CA PRO A 98 0.18 -9.88 -3.91
C PRO A 98 -0.15 -11.21 -4.56
N LYS A 99 0.18 -12.30 -3.87
CA LYS A 99 -0.23 -13.65 -4.29
C LYS A 99 -1.74 -13.82 -4.11
N LYS A 100 -2.27 -13.26 -3.03
CA LYS A 100 -3.69 -13.25 -2.75
C LYS A 100 -4.09 -11.83 -2.34
N ARG A 101 -4.93 -11.21 -3.15
CA ARG A 101 -5.38 -9.85 -2.88
C ARG A 101 -6.33 -9.83 -1.67
N ILE A 102 -6.08 -8.92 -0.75
CA ILE A 102 -6.90 -8.72 0.44
C ILE A 102 -8.11 -7.86 0.08
N SER A 103 -9.31 -8.29 0.50
CA SER A 103 -10.54 -7.58 0.19
C SER A 103 -10.69 -6.29 0.99
N ALA A 104 -11.54 -5.39 0.50
CA ALA A 104 -11.87 -4.15 1.20
C ALA A 104 -12.45 -4.42 2.59
N GLU A 105 -13.26 -5.47 2.72
CA GLU A 105 -13.85 -5.85 4.00
C GLU A 105 -12.80 -6.32 5.00
N GLU A 106 -11.83 -7.12 4.55
CA GLU A 106 -10.70 -7.53 5.41
C GLU A 106 -9.87 -6.32 5.85
N TYR A 107 -9.60 -5.36 4.96
CA TYR A 107 -8.91 -4.14 5.33
C TYR A 107 -9.66 -3.33 6.37
N ARG A 108 -10.97 -3.26 6.25
CA ARG A 108 -11.78 -2.56 7.26
C ARG A 108 -11.57 -3.17 8.63
N LYS A 109 -11.58 -4.51 8.71
CA LYS A 109 -11.32 -5.22 9.98
C LYS A 109 -9.91 -4.98 10.49
N LEU A 110 -8.92 -5.03 9.60
CA LEU A 110 -7.51 -4.77 9.98
C LEU A 110 -7.34 -3.35 10.50
N PHE A 111 -7.90 -2.37 9.81
CA PHE A 111 -7.81 -0.97 10.22
C PHE A 111 -8.49 -0.75 11.57
N GLU A 112 -9.61 -1.41 11.83
CA GLU A 112 -10.26 -1.37 13.15
C GLU A 112 -9.35 -1.94 14.24
N GLN A 113 -8.66 -3.06 13.95
CA GLN A 113 -7.71 -3.65 14.89
C GLN A 113 -6.55 -2.70 15.19
N VAL A 114 -6.03 -2.04 14.15
CA VAL A 114 -4.97 -1.04 14.33
C VAL A 114 -5.48 0.14 15.14
N ASP A 115 -6.67 0.61 14.85
CA ASP A 115 -7.29 1.73 15.57
C ASP A 115 -7.42 1.42 17.08
N VAL A 116 -7.93 0.24 17.41
CA VAL A 116 -8.06 -0.18 18.80
C VAL A 116 -6.70 -0.30 19.49
N ALA A 117 -5.72 -0.90 18.81
CA ALA A 117 -4.38 -1.11 19.37
C ALA A 117 -3.60 0.19 19.56
N THR A 118 -3.92 1.24 18.80
CA THR A 118 -3.23 2.55 18.88
C THR A 118 -4.00 3.58 19.69
N GLU A 119 -5.21 3.28 20.14
CA GLU A 119 -5.97 4.11 21.07
C GLU A 119 -5.32 4.07 22.46
N GLY A 120 -5.10 5.17 23.01
CA GLY A 120 -4.56 5.22 24.37
C GLY A 120 -3.24 5.93 24.48
#